data_cba7d3fb8dc2ad8abc70f226580696f7
#
_entry.id   cba7d3fb8dc2ad8abc70f226580696f7
#
_cell.length_a   1.000
_cell.length_b   1.000
_cell.length_c   1.000
_cell.angle_alpha   90.00
_cell.angle_beta   90.00
_cell.angle_gamma   90.00
#
_symmetry.space_group_name_H-M   'P 1'
#
loop_
_entity.id
_entity.type
_entity.pdbx_description
1 polymer ?
#
loop_
_entity_poly.entity_id
_entity_poly.type
_entity_poly.pdbx_seq_one_letter_code
_entity_poly.pdbx_strand_id
1 'polypeptide(L)'
;TARVEHPLTPDQLFELYRTQRKHNPAPYAAYLRCGNFSVLSSSPERFLMVDTHGNAETKPIKGTCPRGANPQEDAAAAHWLQHDAKTRAENLMIVDLLRNDLSTVSDPASVQVPVLMGVESYATVHQLVSTVTARLKPEISAVHASAACFPGGSMTGAPKPSTMNIIEDLEARPRGVYSGALGFFSADGGANLSIVIRTLVAHDNGLITLAAGGAIVADSDPNAEYEEMLTKLRAALPPSVGRIVEKGVSKQSVAATD
;
A
#
# COMPACT_ATOMS: atom_id res chain seq x y z
N THR A 1 14.92 -4.88 -1.32
CA THR A 1 14.58 -6.13 -0.63
C THR A 1 15.59 -6.38 0.48
N ALA A 2 15.16 -6.47 1.73
CA ALA A 2 16.00 -6.89 2.85
C ALA A 2 16.06 -8.43 2.91
N ARG A 3 17.18 -8.98 3.33
CA ARG A 3 17.38 -10.43 3.49
C ARG A 3 17.85 -10.75 4.91
N VAL A 4 17.23 -11.71 5.56
CA VAL A 4 17.70 -12.31 6.84
C VAL A 4 18.26 -13.68 6.53
N GLU A 5 19.44 -14.00 7.11
CA GLU A 5 20.22 -15.20 6.71
C GLU A 5 19.90 -16.46 7.51
N HIS A 6 19.02 -16.41 8.52
CA HIS A 6 18.67 -17.58 9.32
C HIS A 6 17.19 -17.89 9.23
N PRO A 7 16.83 -19.16 8.98
CA PRO A 7 15.44 -19.58 9.03
C PRO A 7 14.89 -19.39 10.44
N LEU A 8 13.74 -18.71 10.54
CA LEU A 8 13.00 -18.54 11.78
C LEU A 8 11.98 -19.68 11.92
N THR A 9 11.80 -20.17 13.14
CA THR A 9 10.72 -21.10 13.43
C THR A 9 9.35 -20.42 13.28
N PRO A 10 8.25 -21.18 13.11
CA PRO A 10 6.91 -20.62 13.07
C PRO A 10 6.56 -19.72 14.26
N ASP A 11 6.98 -20.09 15.46
CA ASP A 11 6.75 -19.31 16.68
C ASP A 11 7.56 -18.00 16.67
N GLN A 12 8.81 -18.06 16.20
CA GLN A 12 9.64 -16.87 16.04
C GLN A 12 9.06 -15.91 14.98
N LEU A 13 8.51 -16.44 13.88
CA LEU A 13 7.82 -15.62 12.87
C LEU A 13 6.56 -14.96 13.43
N PHE A 14 5.79 -15.68 14.25
CA PHE A 14 4.62 -15.11 14.90
C PHE A 14 4.98 -14.03 15.92
N GLU A 15 6.05 -14.23 16.71
CA GLU A 15 6.56 -13.18 17.62
C GLU A 15 7.11 -11.97 16.86
N LEU A 16 7.76 -12.19 15.73
CA LEU A 16 8.20 -11.12 14.83
C LEU A 16 6.99 -10.28 14.33
N TYR A 17 5.92 -10.96 13.91
CA TYR A 17 4.67 -10.29 13.52
C TYR A 17 4.05 -9.49 14.69
N ARG A 18 4.01 -10.07 15.89
CA ARG A 18 3.50 -9.37 17.08
C ARG A 18 4.31 -8.10 17.38
N THR A 19 5.63 -8.19 17.23
CA THR A 19 6.54 -7.04 17.39
C THR A 19 6.30 -5.99 16.32
N GLN A 20 6.20 -6.41 15.04
CA GLN A 20 5.87 -5.52 13.92
C GLN A 20 4.54 -4.79 14.15
N ARG A 21 3.49 -5.53 14.55
CA ARG A 21 2.17 -4.96 14.83
C ARG A 21 2.17 -3.95 15.98
N LYS A 22 2.99 -4.15 17.01
CA LYS A 22 3.15 -3.19 18.12
C LYS A 22 3.88 -1.93 17.67
N HIS A 23 4.92 -2.10 16.85
CA HIS A 23 5.74 -1.00 16.34
C HIS A 23 5.01 -0.17 15.29
N ASN A 24 4.25 -0.81 14.43
CA ASN A 24 3.49 -0.20 13.33
C ASN A 24 2.03 -0.69 13.37
N PRO A 25 1.20 -0.21 14.30
CA PRO A 25 -0.21 -0.58 14.37
C PRO A 25 -0.93 -0.10 13.10
N ALA A 26 -1.64 -1.01 12.45
CA ALA A 26 -2.34 -0.73 11.20
C ALA A 26 -3.68 -1.47 11.15
N PRO A 27 -4.72 -0.91 10.48
CA PRO A 27 -6.06 -1.49 10.46
C PRO A 27 -6.14 -2.86 9.77
N TYR A 28 -5.21 -3.14 8.85
CA TYR A 28 -5.16 -4.40 8.09
C TYR A 28 -3.95 -5.27 8.50
N ALA A 29 -3.69 -5.34 9.81
CA ALA A 29 -2.67 -6.26 10.31
C ALA A 29 -3.14 -7.71 10.14
N ALA A 30 -2.29 -8.56 9.51
CA ALA A 30 -2.59 -9.95 9.24
C ALA A 30 -1.33 -10.83 9.29
N TYR A 31 -1.48 -12.05 9.80
CA TYR A 31 -0.48 -13.10 9.75
C TYR A 31 -1.05 -14.30 9.03
N LEU A 32 -0.43 -14.71 7.92
CA LEU A 32 -0.82 -15.89 7.16
C LEU A 32 0.36 -16.83 7.03
N ARG A 33 0.07 -18.11 7.13
CA ARG A 33 1.02 -19.17 6.86
C ARG A 33 0.57 -19.94 5.62
N CYS A 34 1.38 -19.89 4.56
CA CYS A 34 1.03 -20.37 3.23
C CYS A 34 2.04 -21.42 2.76
N GLY A 35 1.90 -22.68 3.21
CA GLY A 35 2.81 -23.75 2.82
C GLY A 35 4.25 -23.45 3.19
N ASN A 36 5.05 -23.03 2.20
CA ASN A 36 6.50 -22.79 2.31
C ASN A 36 6.89 -21.33 2.60
N PHE A 37 5.92 -20.45 2.87
CA PHE A 37 6.19 -19.08 3.28
C PHE A 37 5.12 -18.53 4.24
N SER A 38 5.46 -17.48 4.95
CA SER A 38 4.55 -16.73 5.82
C SER A 38 4.49 -15.27 5.42
N VAL A 39 3.32 -14.66 5.56
CA VAL A 39 3.07 -13.24 5.28
C VAL A 39 2.78 -12.54 6.61
N LEU A 40 3.57 -11.51 6.92
CA LEU A 40 3.44 -10.69 8.14
C LEU A 40 3.10 -9.26 7.69
N SER A 41 1.83 -8.92 7.71
CA SER A 41 1.34 -7.65 7.18
C SER A 41 0.95 -6.67 8.28
N SER A 42 1.33 -5.40 8.11
CA SER A 42 0.83 -4.24 8.86
C SER A 42 0.38 -3.15 7.89
N SER A 43 -0.46 -3.53 6.93
CA SER A 43 -0.94 -2.61 5.90
C SER A 43 -1.92 -1.58 6.47
N PRO A 44 -1.75 -0.28 6.18
CA PRO A 44 -2.71 0.73 6.56
C PRO A 44 -3.83 0.93 5.54
N GLU A 45 -3.66 0.46 4.29
CA GLU A 45 -4.45 0.91 3.14
C GLU A 45 -5.48 -0.13 2.70
N ARG A 46 -6.74 0.32 2.56
CA ARG A 46 -7.82 -0.49 2.00
C ARG A 46 -7.70 -0.53 0.48
N PHE A 47 -7.61 -1.75 -0.07
CA PHE A 47 -7.76 -1.97 -1.50
C PHE A 47 -9.22 -1.88 -1.92
N LEU A 48 -10.05 -2.79 -1.39
CA LEU A 48 -11.49 -2.85 -1.67
C LEU A 48 -12.23 -3.51 -0.51
N MET A 49 -13.31 -2.91 -0.09
CA MET A 49 -14.31 -3.53 0.74
C MET A 49 -15.62 -3.59 -0.04
N VAL A 50 -16.33 -4.70 0.08
CA VAL A 50 -17.69 -4.86 -0.44
C VAL A 50 -18.55 -5.38 0.70
N ASP A 51 -19.65 -4.72 0.99
CA ASP A 51 -20.61 -5.21 2.00
C ASP A 51 -21.57 -6.25 1.39
N THR A 52 -22.39 -6.87 2.24
CA THR A 52 -23.39 -7.88 1.84
C THR A 52 -24.49 -7.34 0.93
N HIS A 53 -24.59 -6.03 0.80
CA HIS A 53 -25.55 -5.35 -0.07
C HIS A 53 -24.94 -4.91 -1.40
N GLY A 54 -23.65 -5.20 -1.65
CA GLY A 54 -22.94 -4.81 -2.85
C GLY A 54 -22.49 -3.35 -2.85
N ASN A 55 -22.43 -2.66 -1.71
CA ASN A 55 -21.76 -1.37 -1.63
C ASN A 55 -20.25 -1.60 -1.58
N ALA A 56 -19.54 -1.05 -2.54
CA ALA A 56 -18.08 -1.10 -2.65
C ALA A 56 -17.45 0.18 -2.13
N GLU A 57 -16.31 0.06 -1.45
CA GLU A 57 -15.54 1.19 -0.92
C GLU A 57 -14.05 0.94 -1.08
N THR A 58 -13.31 1.96 -1.51
CA THR A 58 -11.85 2.01 -1.48
C THR A 58 -11.37 3.26 -0.75
N LYS A 59 -10.22 3.16 -0.05
CA LYS A 59 -9.68 4.27 0.76
C LYS A 59 -8.20 4.48 0.48
N PRO A 60 -7.86 5.18 -0.62
CA PRO A 60 -6.47 5.50 -0.93
C PRO A 60 -5.88 6.47 0.09
N ILE A 61 -4.61 6.23 0.43
CA ILE A 61 -3.81 7.08 1.31
C ILE A 61 -2.69 7.70 0.49
N LYS A 62 -2.59 9.02 0.48
CA LYS A 62 -1.42 9.75 -0.03
C LYS A 62 -1.04 10.84 0.97
N GLY A 63 0.21 10.82 1.36
CA GLY A 63 0.72 11.71 2.39
C GLY A 63 0.54 11.17 3.81
N THR A 64 1.61 11.25 4.56
CA THR A 64 1.67 10.87 5.97
C THR A 64 2.64 11.82 6.67
N CYS A 65 2.27 12.35 7.81
CA CYS A 65 3.19 13.11 8.66
C CYS A 65 3.11 12.61 10.11
N PRO A 66 4.19 12.76 10.89
CA PRO A 66 4.19 12.44 12.32
C PRO A 66 3.19 13.28 13.09
N ARG A 67 2.76 12.76 14.25
CA ARG A 67 2.02 13.54 15.24
C ARG A 67 2.91 14.62 15.85
N GLY A 68 2.34 15.76 16.15
CA GLY A 68 3.03 16.83 16.88
C GLY A 68 3.31 16.47 18.34
N ALA A 69 4.37 17.04 18.94
CA ALA A 69 4.73 16.82 20.32
C ALA A 69 3.73 17.48 21.31
N ASN A 70 2.96 18.45 20.86
CA ASN A 70 1.91 19.13 21.61
C ASN A 70 0.71 19.42 20.71
N PRO A 71 -0.46 19.80 21.26
CA PRO A 71 -1.68 20.03 20.48
C PRO A 71 -1.56 21.08 19.37
N GLN A 72 -0.74 22.10 19.54
CA GLN A 72 -0.54 23.14 18.54
C GLN A 72 0.28 22.65 17.35
N GLU A 73 1.40 21.95 17.62
CA GLU A 73 2.21 21.32 16.58
C GLU A 73 1.44 20.22 15.85
N ASP A 74 0.63 19.47 16.58
CA ASP A 74 -0.20 18.41 16.01
C ASP A 74 -1.25 18.96 15.05
N ALA A 75 -1.94 20.02 15.44
CA ALA A 75 -2.88 20.72 14.57
C ALA A 75 -2.19 21.36 13.35
N ALA A 76 -1.00 21.92 13.52
CA ALA A 76 -0.21 22.49 12.44
C ALA A 76 0.24 21.41 11.44
N ALA A 77 0.67 20.23 11.92
CA ALA A 77 1.04 19.10 11.08
C ALA A 77 -0.15 18.57 10.27
N ALA A 78 -1.31 18.41 10.88
CA ALA A 78 -2.54 18.01 10.21
C ALA A 78 -2.98 19.03 9.16
N HIS A 79 -2.91 20.33 9.50
CA HIS A 79 -3.24 21.41 8.57
C HIS A 79 -2.27 21.47 7.39
N TRP A 80 -0.96 21.34 7.64
CA TRP A 80 0.04 21.28 6.58
C TRP A 80 -0.26 20.13 5.61
N LEU A 81 -0.47 18.91 6.13
CA LEU A 81 -0.77 17.74 5.33
C LEU A 81 -2.00 17.92 4.44
N GLN A 82 -3.02 18.58 4.95
CA GLN A 82 -4.26 18.86 4.21
C GLN A 82 -4.07 19.83 3.06
N HIS A 83 -3.03 20.69 3.13
CA HIS A 83 -2.82 21.80 2.16
C HIS A 83 -1.57 21.60 1.30
N ASP A 84 -0.76 20.57 1.55
CA ASP A 84 0.43 20.29 0.75
C ASP A 84 0.06 19.97 -0.71
N ALA A 85 0.56 20.79 -1.63
CA ALA A 85 0.16 20.77 -3.02
C ALA A 85 0.52 19.45 -3.72
N LYS A 86 1.73 18.90 -3.45
CA LYS A 86 2.19 17.64 -4.03
C LYS A 86 1.30 16.48 -3.57
N THR A 87 1.11 16.35 -2.27
CA THR A 87 0.27 15.29 -1.67
C THR A 87 -1.16 15.33 -2.20
N ARG A 88 -1.72 16.53 -2.32
CA ARG A 88 -3.08 16.72 -2.85
C ARG A 88 -3.18 16.31 -4.32
N ALA A 89 -2.20 16.69 -5.15
CA ALA A 89 -2.18 16.30 -6.57
C ALA A 89 -2.08 14.79 -6.75
N GLU A 90 -1.20 14.12 -5.98
CA GLU A 90 -1.08 12.66 -5.97
C GLU A 90 -2.38 11.98 -5.51
N ASN A 91 -3.01 12.50 -4.44
CA ASN A 91 -4.26 11.94 -3.94
C ASN A 91 -5.38 12.06 -4.98
N LEU A 92 -5.52 13.24 -5.61
CA LEU A 92 -6.55 13.48 -6.63
C LEU A 92 -6.40 12.54 -7.82
N MET A 93 -5.17 12.34 -8.31
CA MET A 93 -4.88 11.41 -9.41
C MET A 93 -5.32 9.97 -9.07
N ILE A 94 -5.04 9.51 -7.86
CA ILE A 94 -5.42 8.16 -7.45
C ILE A 94 -6.93 8.05 -7.23
N VAL A 95 -7.57 9.06 -6.66
CA VAL A 95 -9.05 9.10 -6.53
C VAL A 95 -9.72 8.98 -7.89
N ASP A 96 -9.23 9.70 -8.89
CA ASP A 96 -9.81 9.62 -10.25
C ASP A 96 -9.61 8.24 -10.89
N LEU A 97 -8.44 7.65 -10.71
CA LEU A 97 -8.16 6.28 -11.16
C LEU A 97 -9.10 5.26 -10.50
N LEU A 98 -9.30 5.35 -9.19
CA LEU A 98 -10.18 4.43 -8.45
C LEU A 98 -11.67 4.65 -8.78
N ARG A 99 -12.09 5.87 -9.07
CA ARG A 99 -13.42 6.15 -9.62
C ARG A 99 -13.61 5.44 -10.96
N ASN A 100 -12.60 5.52 -11.82
CA ASN A 100 -12.62 4.81 -13.11
C ASN A 100 -12.71 3.30 -12.89
N ASP A 101 -11.85 2.72 -12.05
CA ASP A 101 -11.87 1.27 -11.75
C ASP A 101 -13.25 0.81 -11.26
N LEU A 102 -13.83 1.48 -10.27
CA LEU A 102 -15.14 1.16 -9.73
C LEU A 102 -16.26 1.35 -10.77
N SER A 103 -16.17 2.35 -11.65
CA SER A 103 -17.20 2.60 -12.66
C SER A 103 -17.36 1.44 -13.65
N THR A 104 -16.35 0.62 -13.84
CA THR A 104 -16.40 -0.55 -14.74
C THR A 104 -17.30 -1.66 -14.22
N VAL A 105 -17.41 -1.79 -12.90
CA VAL A 105 -18.10 -2.88 -12.19
C VAL A 105 -19.36 -2.43 -11.45
N SER A 106 -19.64 -1.15 -11.43
CA SER A 106 -20.80 -0.56 -10.74
C SER A 106 -21.70 0.21 -11.69
N ASP A 107 -22.86 0.64 -11.19
CA ASP A 107 -23.62 1.71 -11.84
C ASP A 107 -22.77 3.00 -11.80
N PRO A 108 -22.36 3.55 -12.95
CA PRO A 108 -21.53 4.76 -13.00
C PRO A 108 -22.13 5.95 -12.23
N ALA A 109 -23.47 6.06 -12.18
CA ALA A 109 -24.16 7.11 -11.44
C ALA A 109 -24.04 6.95 -9.92
N SER A 110 -23.68 5.76 -9.43
CA SER A 110 -23.50 5.48 -8.01
C SER A 110 -22.09 5.80 -7.49
N VAL A 111 -21.12 6.04 -8.38
CA VAL A 111 -19.74 6.33 -7.99
C VAL A 111 -19.63 7.70 -7.35
N GLN A 112 -19.25 7.75 -6.08
CA GLN A 112 -19.18 8.96 -5.28
C GLN A 112 -17.83 9.06 -4.55
N VAL A 113 -17.48 10.29 -4.16
CA VAL A 113 -16.32 10.58 -3.32
C VAL A 113 -16.80 11.29 -2.04
N PRO A 114 -17.37 10.53 -1.07
CA PRO A 114 -17.93 11.14 0.14
C PRO A 114 -16.89 11.86 1.00
N VAL A 115 -15.63 11.45 0.91
CA VAL A 115 -14.50 12.14 1.55
C VAL A 115 -13.41 12.33 0.52
N LEU A 116 -13.04 13.59 0.28
CA LEU A 116 -11.91 13.96 -0.55
C LEU A 116 -10.85 14.64 0.32
N MET A 117 -9.67 14.03 0.43
CA MET A 117 -8.51 14.58 1.15
C MET A 117 -8.82 14.91 2.63
N GLY A 118 -9.50 14.01 3.32
CA GLY A 118 -9.71 14.10 4.76
C GLY A 118 -8.45 13.70 5.53
N VAL A 119 -8.17 14.39 6.65
CA VAL A 119 -7.07 13.98 7.54
C VAL A 119 -7.60 12.98 8.56
N GLU A 120 -7.05 11.76 8.54
CA GLU A 120 -7.28 10.75 9.56
C GLU A 120 -6.08 10.71 10.53
N SER A 121 -6.36 10.87 11.83
CA SER A 121 -5.34 10.88 12.88
C SER A 121 -5.26 9.52 13.56
N TYR A 122 -4.08 8.94 13.54
CA TYR A 122 -3.75 7.68 14.22
C TYR A 122 -2.82 7.95 15.41
N ALA A 123 -2.46 6.92 16.16
CA ALA A 123 -1.65 7.07 17.37
C ALA A 123 -0.29 7.74 17.10
N THR A 124 0.33 7.49 15.94
CA THR A 124 1.69 7.91 15.60
C THR A 124 1.78 8.86 14.42
N VAL A 125 0.72 8.95 13.61
CA VAL A 125 0.73 9.70 12.35
C VAL A 125 -0.62 10.33 12.03
N HIS A 126 -0.60 11.38 11.22
CA HIS A 126 -1.74 11.84 10.41
C HIS A 126 -1.59 11.31 8.99
N GLN A 127 -2.69 10.94 8.36
CA GLN A 127 -2.74 10.48 6.97
C GLN A 127 -3.78 11.26 6.18
N LEU A 128 -3.47 11.62 4.93
CA LEU A 128 -4.43 12.21 4.01
C LEU A 128 -5.13 11.10 3.25
N VAL A 129 -6.42 10.94 3.52
CA VAL A 129 -7.24 9.81 3.06
C VAL A 129 -8.42 10.34 2.24
N SER A 130 -8.68 9.71 1.11
CA SER A 130 -9.94 9.87 0.39
C SER A 130 -10.77 8.60 0.47
N THR A 131 -12.06 8.72 0.25
CA THR A 131 -12.98 7.57 0.20
C THR A 131 -13.75 7.63 -1.10
N VAL A 132 -13.70 6.55 -1.86
CA VAL A 132 -14.51 6.39 -3.07
C VAL A 132 -15.46 5.23 -2.85
N THR A 133 -16.74 5.45 -3.14
CA THR A 133 -17.80 4.45 -2.97
C THR A 133 -18.55 4.23 -4.27
N ALA A 134 -19.13 3.04 -4.43
CA ALA A 134 -19.98 2.70 -5.55
C ALA A 134 -20.97 1.59 -5.19
N ARG A 135 -22.04 1.44 -5.97
CA ARG A 135 -22.94 0.29 -5.89
C ARG A 135 -22.62 -0.67 -7.02
N LEU A 136 -22.18 -1.87 -6.71
CA LEU A 136 -21.93 -2.91 -7.71
C LEU A 136 -23.19 -3.24 -8.50
N LYS A 137 -23.02 -3.56 -9.78
CA LYS A 137 -24.09 -4.11 -10.59
C LYS A 137 -24.57 -5.45 -10.01
N PRO A 138 -25.84 -5.82 -10.13
CA PRO A 138 -26.40 -7.04 -9.50
C PRO A 138 -25.67 -8.34 -9.89
N GLU A 139 -25.13 -8.40 -11.11
CA GLU A 139 -24.41 -9.55 -11.63
C GLU A 139 -22.92 -9.59 -11.23
N ILE A 140 -22.42 -8.55 -10.59
CA ILE A 140 -21.01 -8.43 -10.20
C ILE A 140 -20.83 -8.84 -8.74
N SER A 141 -20.13 -9.93 -8.50
CA SER A 141 -19.71 -10.34 -7.14
C SER A 141 -18.50 -9.55 -6.66
N ALA A 142 -18.26 -9.59 -5.34
CA ALA A 142 -17.06 -9.01 -4.74
C ALA A 142 -15.75 -9.55 -5.35
N VAL A 143 -15.73 -10.82 -5.78
CA VAL A 143 -14.58 -11.43 -6.46
C VAL A 143 -14.37 -10.79 -7.84
N HIS A 144 -15.42 -10.65 -8.64
CA HIS A 144 -15.34 -10.00 -9.95
C HIS A 144 -14.93 -8.53 -9.82
N ALA A 145 -15.51 -7.80 -8.86
CA ALA A 145 -15.12 -6.41 -8.60
C ALA A 145 -13.65 -6.29 -8.20
N SER A 146 -13.16 -7.18 -7.33
CA SER A 146 -11.76 -7.21 -6.93
C SER A 146 -10.82 -7.48 -8.11
N ALA A 147 -11.18 -8.43 -8.99
CA ALA A 147 -10.38 -8.75 -10.18
C ALA A 147 -10.33 -7.58 -11.17
N ALA A 148 -11.45 -6.88 -11.38
CA ALA A 148 -11.51 -5.74 -12.29
C ALA A 148 -10.76 -4.51 -11.78
N CYS A 149 -10.77 -4.26 -10.47
CA CYS A 149 -10.01 -3.17 -9.85
C CYS A 149 -8.52 -3.48 -9.66
N PHE A 150 -8.12 -4.74 -9.75
CA PHE A 150 -6.73 -5.19 -9.56
C PHE A 150 -5.88 -4.98 -10.83
N PRO A 151 -4.58 -4.64 -10.66
CA PRO A 151 -3.91 -4.25 -9.43
C PRO A 151 -4.34 -2.87 -8.94
N GLY A 152 -4.14 -2.62 -7.62
CA GLY A 152 -4.54 -1.36 -6.99
C GLY A 152 -3.89 -0.13 -7.63
N GLY A 153 -4.69 0.89 -7.93
CA GLY A 153 -4.23 2.11 -8.60
C GLY A 153 -3.13 2.86 -7.84
N SER A 154 -3.16 2.84 -6.51
CA SER A 154 -2.11 3.45 -5.67
C SER A 154 -0.74 2.81 -5.83
N MET A 155 -0.68 1.60 -6.39
CA MET A 155 0.54 0.81 -6.58
C MET A 155 1.03 0.76 -8.03
N THR A 156 0.22 1.21 -8.98
CA THR A 156 0.53 1.21 -10.40
C THR A 156 0.69 2.61 -10.97
N GLY A 157 -0.28 3.47 -10.78
CA GLY A 157 -0.33 4.82 -11.37
C GLY A 157 -1.36 4.91 -12.51
N ALA A 158 -1.40 6.07 -13.14
CA ALA A 158 -2.36 6.41 -14.19
C ALA A 158 -1.63 6.92 -15.46
N PRO A 159 -2.04 6.49 -16.67
CA PRO A 159 -3.02 5.44 -17.00
C PRO A 159 -2.50 4.04 -16.66
N LYS A 160 -3.33 3.21 -16.01
CA LYS A 160 -2.92 1.90 -15.45
C LYS A 160 -2.20 0.97 -16.46
N PRO A 161 -2.71 0.73 -17.68
CA PRO A 161 -2.01 -0.13 -18.63
C PRO A 161 -0.61 0.36 -19.02
N SER A 162 -0.46 1.66 -19.24
CA SER A 162 0.81 2.27 -19.60
C SER A 162 1.83 2.19 -18.46
N THR A 163 1.42 2.54 -17.25
CA THR A 163 2.30 2.49 -16.08
C THR A 163 2.70 1.08 -15.71
N MET A 164 1.82 0.08 -15.89
CA MET A 164 2.16 -1.33 -15.67
C MET A 164 3.25 -1.82 -16.63
N ASN A 165 3.20 -1.45 -17.92
CA ASN A 165 4.25 -1.77 -18.87
C ASN A 165 5.58 -1.12 -18.48
N ILE A 166 5.58 0.15 -18.08
CA ILE A 166 6.78 0.85 -17.60
C ILE A 166 7.37 0.15 -16.36
N ILE A 167 6.52 -0.26 -15.41
CA ILE A 167 6.94 -0.97 -14.20
C ILE A 167 7.59 -2.31 -14.56
N GLU A 168 7.00 -3.07 -15.49
CA GLU A 168 7.54 -4.36 -15.95
C GLU A 168 8.92 -4.19 -16.58
N ASP A 169 9.08 -3.20 -17.46
CA ASP A 169 10.36 -2.90 -18.12
C ASP A 169 11.44 -2.46 -17.13
N LEU A 170 11.10 -1.60 -16.16
CA LEU A 170 12.07 -1.03 -15.23
C LEU A 170 12.42 -1.96 -14.06
N GLU A 171 11.45 -2.69 -13.50
CA GLU A 171 11.69 -3.57 -12.35
C GLU A 171 12.32 -4.90 -12.75
N ALA A 172 12.11 -5.36 -13.99
CA ALA A 172 12.66 -6.58 -14.58
C ALA A 172 12.50 -7.86 -13.73
N ARG A 173 11.54 -7.86 -12.80
CA ARG A 173 11.23 -8.98 -11.90
C ARG A 173 9.82 -8.87 -11.33
N PRO A 174 9.17 -10.00 -11.00
CA PRO A 174 7.86 -10.00 -10.34
C PRO A 174 7.93 -9.35 -8.95
N ARG A 175 6.91 -8.55 -8.61
CA ARG A 175 6.74 -7.98 -7.26
C ARG A 175 6.35 -9.03 -6.21
N GLY A 176 5.83 -10.18 -6.65
CA GLY A 176 5.34 -11.22 -5.77
C GLY A 176 4.13 -10.77 -4.98
N VAL A 177 4.16 -11.00 -3.66
CA VAL A 177 3.06 -10.60 -2.76
C VAL A 177 2.96 -9.08 -2.61
N TYR A 178 4.09 -8.37 -2.69
CA TYR A 178 4.12 -6.90 -2.61
C TYR A 178 3.28 -6.26 -3.71
N SER A 179 2.54 -5.21 -3.38
CA SER A 179 1.64 -4.51 -4.32
C SER A 179 0.36 -5.29 -4.69
N GLY A 180 0.18 -6.48 -4.11
CA GLY A 180 -1.01 -7.29 -4.26
C GLY A 180 -2.16 -6.87 -3.34
N ALA A 181 -3.12 -7.78 -3.17
CA ALA A 181 -4.25 -7.62 -2.26
C ALA A 181 -4.31 -8.77 -1.26
N LEU A 182 -4.59 -8.45 0.01
CA LEU A 182 -4.68 -9.42 1.10
C LEU A 182 -5.94 -9.20 1.91
N GLY A 183 -6.67 -10.27 2.18
CA GLY A 183 -7.88 -10.21 3.01
C GLY A 183 -8.75 -11.44 2.83
N PHE A 184 -10.06 -11.25 2.83
CA PHE A 184 -11.01 -12.36 2.73
C PHE A 184 -12.21 -11.98 1.86
N PHE A 185 -12.81 -13.02 1.30
CA PHE A 185 -14.16 -13.03 0.76
C PHE A 185 -15.03 -13.82 1.71
N SER A 186 -16.17 -13.26 2.10
CA SER A 186 -17.10 -13.88 3.01
C SER A 186 -18.17 -14.69 2.26
N ALA A 187 -18.68 -15.73 2.90
CA ALA A 187 -19.72 -16.60 2.33
C ALA A 187 -21.04 -15.87 2.07
N ASP A 188 -21.28 -14.75 2.74
CA ASP A 188 -22.44 -13.87 2.55
C ASP A 188 -22.30 -12.88 1.39
N GLY A 189 -21.21 -12.99 0.61
CA GLY A 189 -20.94 -12.14 -0.56
C GLY A 189 -20.09 -10.91 -0.28
N GLY A 190 -19.75 -10.63 0.98
CA GLY A 190 -18.88 -9.52 1.35
C GLY A 190 -17.41 -9.78 1.05
N ALA A 191 -16.58 -8.72 1.05
CA ALA A 191 -15.13 -8.80 0.96
C ALA A 191 -14.48 -7.65 1.73
N ASN A 192 -13.27 -7.90 2.24
CA ASN A 192 -12.44 -6.84 2.81
C ASN A 192 -10.96 -7.14 2.53
N LEU A 193 -10.37 -6.34 1.64
CA LEU A 193 -9.03 -6.53 1.10
C LEU A 193 -8.19 -5.28 1.32
N SER A 194 -6.95 -5.48 1.75
CA SER A 194 -5.93 -4.43 1.87
C SER A 194 -4.95 -4.46 0.71
N ILE A 195 -4.29 -3.35 0.44
CA ILE A 195 -3.07 -3.31 -0.38
C ILE A 195 -1.92 -3.99 0.40
N VAL A 196 -1.15 -4.84 -0.26
CA VAL A 196 0.01 -5.50 0.37
C VAL A 196 1.23 -4.57 0.34
N ILE A 197 1.32 -3.75 1.37
CA ILE A 197 2.45 -2.87 1.70
C ILE A 197 2.82 -3.05 3.18
N ARG A 198 4.00 -2.61 3.60
CA ARG A 198 4.50 -2.80 4.98
C ARG A 198 4.39 -4.25 5.44
N THR A 199 4.75 -5.15 4.53
CA THR A 199 4.54 -6.59 4.67
C THR A 199 5.84 -7.33 4.48
N LEU A 200 6.21 -8.14 5.47
CA LEU A 200 7.31 -9.07 5.40
C LEU A 200 6.81 -10.39 4.79
N VAL A 201 7.60 -10.98 3.91
CA VAL A 201 7.37 -12.34 3.40
C VAL A 201 8.56 -13.18 3.82
N ALA A 202 8.32 -14.15 4.69
CA ALA A 202 9.33 -15.05 5.23
C ALA A 202 9.19 -16.42 4.56
N HIS A 203 10.26 -16.90 3.94
CA HIS A 203 10.32 -18.19 3.28
C HIS A 203 11.03 -19.22 4.17
N ASP A 204 10.67 -20.49 4.06
CA ASP A 204 11.24 -21.60 4.86
C ASP A 204 12.76 -21.78 4.66
N ASN A 205 13.30 -21.26 3.56
CA ASN A 205 14.75 -21.24 3.30
C ASN A 205 15.50 -20.12 4.04
N GLY A 206 14.85 -19.43 4.97
CA GLY A 206 15.43 -18.35 5.75
C GLY A 206 15.46 -16.98 5.06
N LEU A 207 14.95 -16.87 3.84
CA LEU A 207 14.83 -15.58 3.14
C LEU A 207 13.62 -14.85 3.70
N ILE A 208 13.83 -13.66 4.27
CA ILE A 208 12.76 -12.70 4.58
C ILE A 208 12.90 -11.52 3.63
N THR A 209 11.83 -11.20 2.93
CA THR A 209 11.78 -10.08 1.99
C THR A 209 10.81 -9.02 2.47
N LEU A 210 11.16 -7.77 2.23
CA LEU A 210 10.32 -6.60 2.41
C LEU A 210 10.51 -5.69 1.21
N ALA A 211 9.44 -5.23 0.61
CA ALA A 211 9.47 -4.27 -0.49
C ALA A 211 8.78 -2.97 -0.10
N ALA A 212 9.30 -1.87 -0.62
CA ALA A 212 8.69 -0.54 -0.55
C ALA A 212 9.00 0.23 -1.83
N GLY A 213 8.21 1.26 -2.10
CA GLY A 213 8.38 2.15 -3.23
C GLY A 213 7.72 3.51 -2.96
N GLY A 214 7.95 4.45 -3.86
CA GLY A 214 7.31 5.76 -3.92
C GLY A 214 6.55 5.95 -5.22
N ALA A 215 5.79 7.03 -5.32
CA ALA A 215 5.20 7.47 -6.57
C ALA A 215 6.23 8.33 -7.32
N ILE A 216 6.46 8.02 -8.58
CA ILE A 216 7.36 8.80 -9.43
C ILE A 216 6.50 9.64 -10.37
N VAL A 217 6.67 10.94 -10.30
CA VAL A 217 6.00 11.94 -11.14
C VAL A 217 7.04 12.84 -11.82
N ALA A 218 6.60 13.68 -12.75
CA ALA A 218 7.50 14.53 -13.54
C ALA A 218 8.40 15.43 -12.67
N ASP A 219 7.90 15.88 -11.52
CA ASP A 219 8.61 16.77 -10.59
C ASP A 219 9.36 16.01 -9.48
N SER A 220 9.44 14.67 -9.54
CA SER A 220 10.14 13.88 -8.54
C SER A 220 11.65 14.09 -8.61
N ASP A 221 12.27 14.36 -7.45
CA ASP A 221 13.73 14.30 -7.30
C ASP A 221 14.18 12.86 -7.00
N PRO A 222 15.07 12.25 -7.81
CA PRO A 222 15.44 10.85 -7.64
C PRO A 222 16.06 10.52 -6.27
N ASN A 223 16.81 11.44 -5.66
CA ASN A 223 17.42 11.20 -4.35
C ASN A 223 16.36 11.29 -3.25
N ALA A 224 15.44 12.25 -3.33
CA ALA A 224 14.34 12.39 -2.38
C ALA A 224 13.42 11.15 -2.42
N GLU A 225 13.07 10.64 -3.59
CA GLU A 225 12.24 9.43 -3.74
C GLU A 225 12.96 8.17 -3.23
N TYR A 226 14.28 8.07 -3.43
CA TYR A 226 15.08 6.98 -2.89
C TYR A 226 15.12 7.00 -1.35
N GLU A 227 15.35 8.16 -0.74
CA GLU A 227 15.33 8.31 0.72
C GLU A 227 13.92 8.07 1.31
N GLU A 228 12.86 8.46 0.61
CA GLU A 228 11.49 8.14 0.99
C GLU A 228 11.26 6.63 0.99
N MET A 229 11.70 5.92 -0.05
CA MET A 229 11.64 4.46 -0.14
C MET A 229 12.39 3.79 1.02
N LEU A 230 13.60 4.25 1.33
CA LEU A 230 14.38 3.74 2.47
C LEU A 230 13.68 4.00 3.81
N THR A 231 13.07 5.17 3.97
CA THR A 231 12.31 5.53 5.17
C THR A 231 11.11 4.59 5.35
N LYS A 232 10.38 4.28 4.27
CA LYS A 232 9.28 3.33 4.27
C LYS A 232 9.74 1.91 4.63
N LEU A 233 10.91 1.47 4.13
CA LEU A 233 11.50 0.18 4.51
C LEU A 233 11.84 0.14 6.00
N ARG A 234 12.52 1.17 6.53
CA ARG A 234 12.90 1.25 7.94
C ARG A 234 11.68 1.26 8.87
N ALA A 235 10.64 2.01 8.51
CA ALA A 235 9.39 2.07 9.28
C ALA A 235 8.64 0.74 9.34
N ALA A 236 8.79 -0.12 8.34
CA ALA A 236 8.12 -1.42 8.29
C ALA A 236 8.91 -2.55 8.97
N LEU A 237 10.22 -2.35 9.23
CA LEU A 237 11.07 -3.33 9.89
C LEU A 237 10.97 -3.18 11.41
N PRO A 238 10.63 -4.23 12.16
CA PRO A 238 10.76 -4.21 13.61
C PRO A 238 12.24 -4.13 14.01
N PRO A 239 12.58 -3.48 15.13
CA PRO A 239 13.95 -3.29 15.59
C PRO A 239 14.77 -4.59 15.76
N SER A 240 14.09 -5.71 15.94
CA SER A 240 14.70 -7.04 16.10
C SER A 240 15.20 -7.68 14.80
N VAL A 241 14.78 -7.18 13.65
CA VAL A 241 15.26 -7.67 12.34
C VAL A 241 16.42 -6.78 11.92
N GLY A 242 17.61 -7.10 12.32
CA GLY A 242 18.90 -6.48 12.04
C GLY A 242 19.01 -5.42 10.91
N ARG A 243 20.20 -4.91 10.66
CA ARG A 243 20.46 -3.90 9.63
C ARG A 243 20.04 -4.36 8.23
N ILE A 244 19.33 -3.48 7.50
CA ILE A 244 19.15 -3.62 6.05
C ILE A 244 20.53 -3.76 5.40
N VAL A 245 20.83 -4.91 4.83
CA VAL A 245 22.02 -5.06 4.01
C VAL A 245 21.70 -4.45 2.65
N GLU A 246 22.12 -3.22 2.45
CA GLU A 246 22.11 -2.58 1.12
C GLU A 246 23.12 -3.34 0.23
N LYS A 247 22.65 -4.34 -0.51
CA LYS A 247 23.41 -4.82 -1.66
C LYS A 247 23.27 -3.76 -2.74
N GLY A 248 24.39 -3.07 -3.01
CA GLY A 248 24.49 -1.99 -3.95
C GLY A 248 23.78 -2.30 -5.26
N VAL A 249 22.98 -1.35 -5.70
CA VAL A 249 22.61 -1.20 -7.11
C VAL A 249 23.93 -1.03 -7.86
N SER A 250 24.33 -2.02 -8.65
CA SER A 250 25.43 -1.84 -9.59
C SER A 250 25.03 -0.68 -10.50
N LYS A 251 25.79 0.40 -10.45
CA LYS A 251 25.69 1.49 -11.40
C LYS A 251 26.06 0.91 -12.77
N GLN A 252 25.09 0.36 -13.49
CA GLN A 252 25.20 0.26 -14.92
C GLN A 252 25.00 1.67 -15.46
N SER A 253 26.10 2.24 -15.91
CA SER A 253 26.14 3.50 -16.64
C SER A 253 25.17 3.39 -17.83
N VAL A 254 24.12 4.19 -17.78
CA VAL A 254 23.36 4.53 -18.98
C VAL A 254 24.32 5.37 -19.83
N ALA A 255 24.92 4.74 -20.83
CA ALA A 255 25.63 5.46 -21.87
C ALA A 255 24.58 6.31 -22.60
N ALA A 256 24.71 7.62 -22.49
CA ALA A 256 23.99 8.54 -23.37
C ALA A 256 24.47 8.23 -24.80
N THR A 257 23.58 7.77 -25.63
CA THR A 257 23.74 7.80 -27.07
C THR A 257 23.23 9.15 -27.56
N ASP A 258 24.14 9.92 -28.15
CA ASP A 258 23.92 11.16 -28.86
C ASP A 258 22.85 11.04 -29.98
#